data_894918ccfc79d2343365f36a6c9f1dbc
#
_entry.id   894918ccfc79d2343365f36a6c9f1dbc
#
_cell.length_a   1.000
_cell.length_b   1.000
_cell.length_c   1.000
_cell.angle_alpha   90.00
_cell.angle_beta   90.00
_cell.angle_gamma   90.00
#
_symmetry.space_group_name_H-M   'P 1'
#
loop_
_entity.id
_entity.type
_entity.pdbx_description
1 polymer ?
#
loop_
_entity_poly.entity_id
_entity_poly.type
_entity_poly.pdbx_seq_one_letter_code
_entity_poly.pdbx_strand_id
1 'polypeptide(L)'
;MTDRRPQRVDLETVNDELLEARAHETLTHGPHGFTWEWVGGEAALDRMLWSIAHSGAELFTSGDLSRLRECSGEKCGWLFEDTSKNRSRQWCDMQDCGNLAKVRRYRTRLRRSDKSKR
;
A
#
# COMPACT_ATOMS: atom_id res chain seq x y z
N MET A 1 5.61 7.94 -10.32
CA MET A 1 6.51 7.42 -9.25
C MET A 1 7.93 7.62 -9.76
N THR A 2 8.72 8.44 -9.08
CA THR A 2 10.11 8.70 -9.46
C THR A 2 10.89 7.41 -9.24
N ASP A 3 11.59 6.95 -10.28
CA ASP A 3 12.53 5.82 -10.24
C ASP A 3 13.76 6.18 -9.39
N ARG A 4 13.53 6.43 -8.11
CA ARG A 4 14.59 6.67 -7.14
C ARG A 4 14.96 5.33 -6.53
N ARG A 5 16.25 5.01 -6.61
CA ARG A 5 16.79 3.88 -5.83
C ARG A 5 16.50 4.11 -4.35
N PRO A 6 16.08 3.08 -3.60
CA PRO A 6 15.87 3.19 -2.16
C PRO A 6 17.17 3.64 -1.49
N GLN A 7 17.06 4.46 -0.46
CA GLN A 7 18.22 4.85 0.32
C GLN A 7 18.66 3.66 1.20
N ARG A 8 19.95 3.59 1.49
CA ARG A 8 20.51 2.52 2.31
C ARG A 8 19.85 2.44 3.68
N VAL A 9 19.60 3.59 4.29
CA VAL A 9 18.95 3.67 5.61
C VAL A 9 17.53 3.11 5.60
N ASP A 10 16.77 3.30 4.51
CA ASP A 10 15.42 2.77 4.39
C ASP A 10 15.44 1.24 4.32
N LEU A 11 16.39 0.67 3.57
CA LEU A 11 16.58 -0.77 3.49
C LEU A 11 17.10 -1.37 4.80
N GLU A 12 17.98 -0.69 5.51
CA GLU A 12 18.46 -1.11 6.82
C GLU A 12 17.28 -1.19 7.80
N THR A 13 16.44 -0.17 7.88
CA THR A 13 15.24 -0.17 8.74
C THR A 13 14.31 -1.35 8.43
N VAL A 14 14.01 -1.60 7.16
CA VAL A 14 13.16 -2.74 6.76
C VAL A 14 13.81 -4.08 7.11
N ASN A 15 15.13 -4.20 6.93
CA ASN A 15 15.85 -5.44 7.24
C ASN A 15 15.91 -5.71 8.75
N ASP A 16 16.03 -4.68 9.58
CA ASP A 16 16.02 -4.83 11.04
C ASP A 16 14.65 -5.37 11.51
N GLU A 17 13.55 -4.82 11.00
CA GLU A 17 12.19 -5.31 11.29
C GLU A 17 11.97 -6.74 10.76
N LEU A 18 12.50 -7.07 9.60
CA LEU A 18 12.41 -8.42 9.02
C LEU A 18 13.23 -9.42 9.83
N LEU A 19 14.37 -9.04 10.37
CA LEU A 19 15.21 -9.90 11.20
C LEU A 19 14.47 -10.27 12.49
N GLU A 20 13.84 -9.29 13.14
CA GLU A 20 13.01 -9.50 14.32
C GLU A 20 11.82 -10.40 14.00
N ALA A 21 11.08 -10.10 12.92
CA ALA A 21 9.95 -10.91 12.49
C ALA A 21 10.34 -12.38 12.25
N ARG A 22 11.43 -12.64 11.54
CA ARG A 22 11.91 -14.00 11.24
C ARG A 22 12.32 -14.80 12.46
N ALA A 23 12.79 -14.14 13.53
CA ALA A 23 13.11 -14.80 14.79
C ALA A 23 11.86 -15.45 15.45
N HIS A 24 10.69 -14.98 15.09
CA HIS A 24 9.38 -15.44 15.59
C HIS A 24 8.60 -16.29 14.58
N GLU A 25 9.14 -16.56 13.42
CA GLU A 25 8.46 -17.34 12.37
C GLU A 25 8.83 -18.83 12.49
N THR A 26 7.83 -19.68 12.48
CA THR A 26 8.00 -21.13 12.60
C THR A 26 7.16 -21.86 11.56
N LEU A 27 7.76 -22.84 10.90
CA LEU A 27 7.06 -23.72 9.98
C LEU A 27 6.30 -24.79 10.77
N THR A 28 4.99 -24.85 10.61
CA THR A 28 4.13 -25.85 11.24
C THR A 28 3.47 -26.73 10.19
N HIS A 29 3.02 -27.92 10.61
CA HIS A 29 2.31 -28.86 9.76
C HIS A 29 0.93 -29.14 10.35
N GLY A 30 -0.12 -28.80 9.61
CA GLY A 30 -1.51 -29.03 9.97
C GLY A 30 -2.25 -29.91 8.95
N PRO A 31 -3.59 -30.05 9.07
CA PRO A 31 -4.41 -30.89 8.20
C PRO A 31 -4.34 -30.52 6.71
N HIS A 32 -3.98 -29.28 6.40
CA HIS A 32 -3.92 -28.74 5.04
C HIS A 32 -2.49 -28.59 4.50
N GLY A 33 -1.50 -29.17 5.20
CA GLY A 33 -0.10 -29.09 4.82
C GLY A 33 0.72 -28.17 5.72
N PHE A 34 1.84 -27.66 5.18
CA PHE A 34 2.75 -26.77 5.91
C PHE A 34 2.28 -25.32 5.86
N THR A 35 2.37 -24.63 6.99
CA THR A 35 2.05 -23.20 7.13
C THR A 35 3.09 -22.51 7.99
N TRP A 36 3.28 -21.22 7.73
CA TRP A 36 4.07 -20.35 8.63
C TRP A 36 3.18 -19.84 9.76
N GLU A 37 3.70 -19.90 10.97
CA GLU A 37 3.05 -19.37 12.17
C GLU A 37 3.99 -18.48 12.96
N TRP A 38 3.41 -17.43 13.56
CA TRP A 38 4.14 -16.57 14.47
C TRP A 38 4.12 -17.16 15.89
N VAL A 39 5.31 -17.43 16.45
CA VAL A 39 5.44 -17.98 17.80
C VAL A 39 6.12 -17.00 18.74
N GLY A 40 5.71 -17.02 19.99
CA GLY A 40 6.20 -16.08 21.00
C GLY A 40 5.64 -14.67 20.83
N GLY A 41 6.11 -13.76 21.67
CA GLY A 41 5.72 -12.34 21.61
C GLY A 41 4.24 -12.08 21.80
N GLU A 42 3.50 -12.94 22.51
CA GLU A 42 2.05 -12.78 22.73
C GLU A 42 1.69 -11.46 23.44
N ALA A 43 2.63 -10.91 24.22
CA ALA A 43 2.54 -9.60 24.84
C ALA A 43 3.26 -8.50 24.03
N ALA A 44 3.88 -8.82 22.89
CA ALA A 44 4.62 -7.84 22.11
C ALA A 44 3.67 -6.99 21.29
N LEU A 45 3.72 -5.68 21.49
CA LEU A 45 2.97 -4.70 20.70
C LEU A 45 3.43 -4.70 19.24
N ASP A 46 4.65 -5.15 19.00
CA ASP A 46 5.31 -5.19 17.68
C ASP A 46 4.86 -6.36 16.80
N ARG A 47 4.11 -7.31 17.34
CA ARG A 47 3.65 -8.49 16.59
C ARG A 47 2.92 -8.14 15.29
N MET A 48 2.18 -7.03 15.27
CA MET A 48 1.52 -6.56 14.06
C MET A 48 2.53 -6.10 12.99
N LEU A 49 3.67 -5.55 13.40
CA LEU A 49 4.72 -5.10 12.49
C LEU A 49 5.37 -6.27 11.75
N TRP A 50 5.46 -7.44 12.36
CA TRP A 50 6.05 -8.63 11.72
C TRP A 50 5.31 -9.03 10.46
N SER A 51 3.99 -9.10 10.52
CA SER A 51 3.15 -9.42 9.36
C SER A 51 3.25 -8.34 8.28
N ILE A 52 3.33 -7.07 8.67
CA ILE A 52 3.47 -5.95 7.75
C ILE A 52 4.84 -5.97 7.07
N ALA A 53 5.92 -6.18 7.84
CA ALA A 53 7.28 -6.26 7.30
C ALA A 53 7.43 -7.42 6.31
N HIS A 54 6.89 -8.60 6.66
CA HIS A 54 6.89 -9.78 5.80
C HIS A 54 6.13 -9.52 4.49
N SER A 55 4.89 -9.00 4.57
CA SER A 55 4.08 -8.67 3.38
C SER A 55 4.74 -7.60 2.51
N GLY A 56 5.40 -6.62 3.13
CA GLY A 56 6.19 -5.62 2.41
C GLY A 56 7.36 -6.23 1.65
N ALA A 57 8.10 -7.14 2.29
CA ALA A 57 9.21 -7.84 1.64
C ALA A 57 8.75 -8.74 0.48
N GLU A 58 7.63 -9.44 0.63
CA GLU A 58 7.02 -10.21 -0.45
C GLU A 58 6.61 -9.32 -1.64
N LEU A 59 6.00 -8.17 -1.36
CA LEU A 59 5.66 -7.21 -2.40
C LEU A 59 6.90 -6.74 -3.16
N PHE A 60 8.01 -6.46 -2.47
CA PHE A 60 9.24 -5.99 -3.10
C PHE A 60 9.97 -7.08 -3.91
N THR A 61 9.87 -8.34 -3.51
CA THR A 61 10.63 -9.43 -4.11
C THR A 61 9.86 -10.21 -5.18
N SER A 62 8.56 -10.39 -5.01
CA SER A 62 7.70 -11.20 -5.89
C SER A 62 6.56 -10.40 -6.53
N GLY A 63 6.26 -9.20 -6.02
CA GLY A 63 5.20 -8.35 -6.54
C GLY A 63 5.57 -7.63 -7.84
N ASP A 64 4.56 -7.28 -8.62
CA ASP A 64 4.72 -6.38 -9.77
C ASP A 64 4.71 -4.92 -9.31
N LEU A 65 5.87 -4.40 -8.93
CA LEU A 65 6.02 -3.01 -8.46
C LEU A 65 5.55 -1.98 -9.49
N SER A 66 5.44 -2.35 -10.78
CA SER A 66 4.88 -1.46 -11.81
C SER A 66 3.38 -1.19 -11.60
N ARG A 67 2.71 -1.98 -10.77
CA ARG A 67 1.31 -1.81 -10.37
C ARG A 67 1.15 -0.95 -9.10
N LEU A 68 2.24 -0.67 -8.41
CA LEU A 68 2.20 0.18 -7.22
C LEU A 68 2.02 1.64 -7.64
N ARG A 69 0.97 2.26 -7.15
CA ARG A 69 0.58 3.62 -7.52
C ARG A 69 0.30 4.49 -6.31
N GLU A 70 0.58 5.76 -6.47
CA GLU A 70 0.15 6.79 -5.53
C GLU A 70 -1.24 7.32 -5.93
N CYS A 71 -2.11 7.53 -4.95
CA CYS A 71 -3.44 8.07 -5.16
C CYS A 71 -3.37 9.48 -5.75
N SER A 72 -4.12 9.74 -6.82
CA SER A 72 -4.23 11.05 -7.46
C SER A 72 -5.05 12.07 -6.65
N GLY A 73 -5.46 11.75 -5.43
CA GLY A 73 -6.15 12.67 -4.52
C GLY A 73 -5.20 13.75 -4.02
N GLU A 74 -5.57 15.04 -4.16
CA GLU A 74 -4.73 16.22 -3.87
C GLU A 74 -4.01 16.21 -2.51
N LYS A 75 -4.58 15.54 -1.50
CA LYS A 75 -4.05 15.49 -0.14
C LYS A 75 -4.00 14.07 0.40
N CYS A 76 -4.04 13.07 -0.47
CA CYS A 76 -4.13 11.69 -0.05
C CYS A 76 -2.75 11.08 0.21
N GLY A 77 -1.87 11.05 -0.79
CA GLY A 77 -0.53 10.43 -0.69
C GLY A 77 -0.55 8.92 -0.43
N TRP A 78 -1.73 8.28 -0.42
CA TRP A 78 -1.88 6.85 -0.15
C TRP A 78 -1.37 6.00 -1.31
N LEU A 79 -0.62 4.94 -1.00
CA LEU A 79 -0.17 3.97 -1.98
C LEU A 79 -1.19 2.83 -2.11
N PHE A 80 -1.35 2.29 -3.30
CA PHE A 80 -2.19 1.12 -3.57
C PHE A 80 -1.65 0.30 -4.74
N GLU A 81 -1.97 -0.98 -4.78
CA GLU A 81 -1.72 -1.83 -5.94
C GLU A 81 -2.87 -1.71 -6.94
N ASP A 82 -2.55 -1.40 -8.19
CA ASP A 82 -3.53 -1.35 -9.28
C ASP A 82 -3.75 -2.74 -9.87
N THR A 83 -4.71 -3.46 -9.32
CA THR A 83 -5.15 -4.78 -9.79
C THR A 83 -6.13 -4.71 -10.97
N SER A 84 -6.45 -3.52 -11.48
CA SER A 84 -7.36 -3.38 -12.62
C SER A 84 -6.76 -3.94 -13.90
N LYS A 85 -7.63 -4.48 -14.77
CA LYS A 85 -7.22 -5.10 -16.04
C LYS A 85 -6.40 -4.16 -16.92
N ASN A 86 -6.76 -2.88 -16.97
CA ASN A 86 -6.17 -1.88 -17.84
C ASN A 86 -5.16 -0.97 -17.11
N ARG A 87 -4.78 -1.28 -15.87
CA ARG A 87 -3.88 -0.45 -15.04
C ARG A 87 -4.31 1.03 -15.00
N SER A 88 -5.61 1.27 -14.89
CA SER A 88 -6.21 2.61 -15.02
C SER A 88 -6.77 3.17 -13.71
N ARG A 89 -6.60 2.46 -12.59
CA ARG A 89 -7.04 2.94 -11.28
C ARG A 89 -6.23 4.16 -10.86
N GLN A 90 -6.91 5.25 -10.51
CA GLN A 90 -6.30 6.52 -10.13
C GLN A 90 -6.45 6.82 -8.63
N TRP A 91 -7.37 6.15 -7.94
CA TRP A 91 -7.77 6.44 -6.57
C TRP A 91 -7.54 5.23 -5.67
N CYS A 92 -7.02 5.46 -4.47
CA CYS A 92 -6.88 4.41 -3.47
C CYS A 92 -8.23 3.83 -3.06
N ASP A 93 -9.26 4.69 -3.00
CA ASP A 93 -10.65 4.32 -2.82
C ASP A 93 -11.56 5.15 -3.73
N MET A 94 -12.55 4.48 -4.36
CA MET A 94 -13.46 5.14 -5.27
C MET A 94 -14.57 5.87 -4.53
N GLN A 95 -14.95 5.40 -3.35
CA GLN A 95 -16.01 6.00 -2.53
C GLN A 95 -15.52 7.27 -1.85
N ASP A 96 -14.24 7.34 -1.52
CA ASP A 96 -13.61 8.51 -0.92
C ASP A 96 -12.96 9.41 -1.98
N CYS A 97 -11.74 9.12 -2.35
CA CYS A 97 -10.95 9.97 -3.23
C CYS A 97 -11.56 10.13 -4.61
N GLY A 98 -12.16 9.07 -5.16
CA GLY A 98 -12.87 9.12 -6.45
C GLY A 98 -14.08 10.03 -6.41
N ASN A 99 -14.90 9.96 -5.39
CA ASN A 99 -16.08 10.82 -5.22
C ASN A 99 -15.69 12.28 -4.98
N LEU A 100 -14.69 12.54 -4.14
CA LEU A 100 -14.18 13.91 -3.95
C LEU A 100 -13.70 14.52 -5.26
N ALA A 101 -13.02 13.78 -6.09
CA ALA A 101 -12.57 14.23 -7.41
C ALA A 101 -13.77 14.54 -8.35
N LYS A 102 -14.82 13.71 -8.35
CA LYS A 102 -16.04 13.95 -9.12
C LYS A 102 -16.73 15.24 -8.67
N VAL A 103 -16.92 15.45 -7.38
CA VAL A 103 -17.55 16.65 -6.81
C VAL A 103 -16.76 17.91 -7.16
N ARG A 104 -15.42 17.87 -7.05
CA ARG A 104 -14.56 19.00 -7.42
C ARG A 104 -14.70 19.35 -8.90
N ARG A 105 -14.68 18.35 -9.78
CA ARG A 105 -14.85 18.51 -11.22
C ARG A 105 -16.19 19.12 -11.55
N TYR A 106 -17.25 18.68 -10.90
CA TYR A 106 -18.60 19.25 -11.05
C TYR A 106 -18.64 20.72 -10.64
N ARG A 107 -18.13 21.07 -9.46
CA ARG A 107 -18.07 22.47 -8.98
C ARG A 107 -17.27 23.37 -9.91
N THR A 108 -16.18 22.89 -10.46
CA THR A 108 -15.36 23.65 -11.43
C THR A 108 -16.14 23.93 -12.73
N ARG A 109 -16.92 22.95 -13.21
CA ARG A 109 -17.78 23.14 -14.39
C ARG A 109 -18.83 24.20 -14.14
N LEU A 110 -19.52 24.17 -13.01
CA LEU A 110 -20.54 25.17 -12.65
C LEU A 110 -19.95 26.60 -12.63
N ARG A 111 -18.78 26.77 -11.98
CA ARG A 111 -18.10 28.07 -11.93
C ARG A 111 -17.69 28.60 -13.31
N ARG A 112 -17.34 27.72 -14.24
CA ARG A 112 -17.00 28.11 -15.63
C ARG A 112 -18.25 28.51 -16.43
N SER A 113 -19.33 27.77 -16.27
CA SER A 113 -20.60 28.13 -16.97
C SER A 113 -21.18 29.46 -16.49
N ASP A 114 -21.00 29.79 -15.20
CA ASP A 114 -21.51 31.05 -14.64
C ASP A 114 -20.67 32.26 -15.10
N LYS A 115 -19.37 32.09 -15.31
CA LYS A 115 -18.48 33.12 -15.88
C LYS A 115 -18.72 33.38 -17.38
N SER A 116 -19.25 32.41 -18.12
CA SER A 116 -19.55 32.54 -19.55
C SER A 116 -20.90 33.21 -19.81
N LYS A 117 -21.73 33.40 -18.80
CA LYS A 117 -23.03 34.04 -18.88
C LYS A 117 -23.04 35.52 -18.47
N ARG A 118 -21.90 36.03 -18.03
CA ARG A 118 -21.69 37.47 -17.71
C ARG A 118 -20.86 38.13 -18.80
#